data_e7d1d35f356acf8eff973adabd749c95
#
_entry.id   e7d1d35f356acf8eff973adabd749c95
#
_cell.length_a   1.000
_cell.length_b   1.000
_cell.length_c   1.000
_cell.angle_alpha   90.00
_cell.angle_beta   90.00
_cell.angle_gamma   90.00
#
_symmetry.space_group_name_H-M   'P 1'
#
loop_
_entity.id
_entity.type
_entity.pdbx_description
1 polymer ?
#
loop_
_entity_poly.entity_id
_entity_poly.type
_entity_poly.pdbx_seq_one_letter_code
_entity_poly.pdbx_strand_id
1 'polypeptide(L)'
;GYDSGLKTLAARIVEDLPLQADAYNLFSLKILDRHNNVVPADVDTIQIAQGKYSVAGQLLPEDLALVKDDMAGDTKLEPIFVKNTVLPARTKKTVEVSKTIVHGSDDQIQIIVVEGPSDNHFTANKRIGYLVISGKGLKRDLMRGTEIDLTFEVSESRDLTVQAFVNPSGPEFSQVFTPTRRDVPAATLAEEVRMLGTRLEEEKAEALASERFEVVDHLDKLLAPLKELHVESGLLAADDVTDSRYKLEDRKRKIAQEMNGLIAGKKVERLRGEYRETKERVTAIVTESGNDQERRQLHEIVAREHTFLNSNNPSKIEAAVDHLDRISFQILRRTPEFLIGWFQHLLEKREMLNDQLQAKNLIDAGKK
;
A
#
# COMPACT_ATOMS: atom_id res chain seq x y z
N GLY A 1 -23.66 0.77 23.04
CA GLY A 1 -22.25 1.14 23.18
C GLY A 1 -22.09 2.18 24.27
N TYR A 2 -20.92 2.32 24.84
CA TYR A 2 -20.60 3.33 25.83
C TYR A 2 -20.42 4.70 25.13
N ASP A 3 -20.99 5.76 25.73
CA ASP A 3 -20.79 7.15 25.31
C ASP A 3 -20.48 7.98 26.56
N SER A 4 -19.29 8.59 26.60
CA SER A 4 -18.86 9.44 27.73
C SER A 4 -19.56 10.79 27.79
N GLY A 5 -20.35 11.15 26.78
CA GLY A 5 -20.87 12.49 26.58
C GLY A 5 -19.77 13.52 26.26
N LEU A 6 -20.19 14.77 26.08
CA LEU A 6 -19.29 15.89 25.81
C LEU A 6 -18.60 16.35 27.09
N LYS A 7 -17.27 16.47 27.05
CA LYS A 7 -16.46 17.02 28.14
C LYS A 7 -15.61 18.19 27.64
N THR A 8 -15.39 19.16 28.50
CA THR A 8 -14.51 20.27 28.19
C THR A 8 -13.07 19.80 28.03
N LEU A 9 -12.42 20.16 26.92
CA LEU A 9 -11.03 19.81 26.65
C LEU A 9 -10.12 20.47 27.71
N ALA A 10 -9.30 19.65 28.38
CA ALA A 10 -8.32 20.07 29.36
C ALA A 10 -6.99 19.42 29.07
N ALA A 11 -5.92 19.91 29.69
CA ALA A 11 -4.57 19.33 29.54
C ALA A 11 -4.49 17.83 29.97
N ARG A 12 -5.41 17.41 30.84
CA ARG A 12 -5.57 16.01 31.27
C ARG A 12 -7.05 15.75 31.49
N ILE A 13 -7.57 14.70 30.87
CA ILE A 13 -8.92 14.17 31.09
C ILE A 13 -8.75 12.72 31.53
N VAL A 14 -9.43 12.35 32.59
CA VAL A 14 -9.49 10.97 33.09
C VAL A 14 -10.90 10.46 32.86
N GLU A 15 -11.01 9.27 32.29
CA GLU A 15 -12.27 8.61 31.96
C GLU A 15 -12.22 7.15 32.38
N ASP A 16 -13.26 6.69 33.06
CA ASP A 16 -13.45 5.28 33.39
C ASP A 16 -14.21 4.60 32.25
N LEU A 17 -13.49 3.77 31.48
CA LEU A 17 -14.04 3.07 30.34
C LEU A 17 -14.55 1.69 30.74
N PRO A 18 -15.83 1.33 30.47
CA PRO A 18 -16.34 0.00 30.68
C PRO A 18 -15.74 -0.97 29.66
N LEU A 19 -14.95 -1.93 30.13
CA LEU A 19 -14.33 -2.92 29.28
C LEU A 19 -15.10 -4.24 29.32
N GLN A 20 -15.28 -4.86 28.15
CA GLN A 20 -15.71 -6.26 28.07
C GLN A 20 -14.52 -7.16 28.39
N ALA A 21 -14.72 -8.11 29.30
CA ALA A 21 -13.71 -9.10 29.66
C ALA A 21 -13.43 -10.03 28.45
N ASP A 22 -12.17 -10.45 28.33
CA ASP A 22 -11.67 -11.36 27.28
C ASP A 22 -11.93 -10.85 25.85
N ALA A 23 -11.93 -9.51 25.68
CA ALA A 23 -12.20 -8.88 24.38
C ALA A 23 -11.31 -7.65 24.13
N TYR A 24 -11.15 -7.34 22.87
CA TYR A 24 -10.63 -6.04 22.45
C TYR A 24 -11.76 -5.01 22.46
N ASN A 25 -11.59 -3.98 23.27
CA ASN A 25 -12.53 -2.87 23.39
C ASN A 25 -12.03 -1.69 22.54
N LEU A 26 -12.81 -1.26 21.59
CA LEU A 26 -12.48 -0.15 20.70
C LEU A 26 -13.28 1.09 21.09
N PHE A 27 -12.58 2.18 21.36
CA PHE A 27 -13.17 3.46 21.69
C PHE A 27 -12.75 4.50 20.65
N SER A 28 -13.71 5.24 20.12
CA SER A 28 -13.45 6.36 19.22
C SER A 28 -13.41 7.66 20.02
N LEU A 29 -12.33 8.41 19.85
CA LEU A 29 -12.17 9.74 20.42
C LEU A 29 -12.54 10.79 19.37
N LYS A 30 -13.39 11.75 19.73
CA LYS A 30 -13.72 12.88 18.88
C LYS A 30 -13.45 14.18 19.64
N ILE A 31 -12.68 15.07 19.04
CA ILE A 31 -12.50 16.44 19.55
C ILE A 31 -13.41 17.34 18.73
N LEU A 32 -14.21 18.14 19.43
CA LEU A 32 -15.13 19.08 18.78
C LEU A 32 -14.71 20.52 19.11
N ASP A 33 -14.80 21.40 18.12
CA ASP A 33 -14.67 22.83 18.34
C ASP A 33 -15.95 23.43 18.96
N ARG A 34 -15.93 24.73 19.25
CA ARG A 34 -17.10 25.47 19.81
C ARG A 34 -18.31 25.50 18.88
N HIS A 35 -18.16 25.08 17.62
CA HIS A 35 -19.24 25.05 16.62
C HIS A 35 -19.68 23.60 16.34
N ASN A 36 -19.22 22.62 17.16
CA ASN A 36 -19.49 21.20 17.02
C ASN A 36 -18.85 20.55 15.75
N ASN A 37 -17.84 21.16 15.15
CA ASN A 37 -17.09 20.53 14.08
C ASN A 37 -16.02 19.63 14.67
N VAL A 38 -15.78 18.47 14.03
CA VAL A 38 -14.73 17.54 14.42
C VAL A 38 -13.36 18.14 14.08
N VAL A 39 -12.52 18.29 15.10
CA VAL A 39 -11.12 18.70 14.95
C VAL A 39 -10.26 17.44 14.80
N PRO A 40 -9.36 17.37 13.82
CA PRO A 40 -8.43 16.26 13.66
C PRO A 40 -7.58 16.07 14.92
N ALA A 41 -7.42 14.83 15.35
CA ALA A 41 -6.56 14.43 16.47
C ALA A 41 -5.54 13.40 15.99
N ASP A 42 -4.35 13.43 16.55
CA ASP A 42 -3.30 12.44 16.24
C ASP A 42 -3.73 11.01 16.58
N VAL A 43 -4.63 10.87 17.55
CA VAL A 43 -5.24 9.61 17.95
C VAL A 43 -6.75 9.77 17.97
N ASP A 44 -7.44 9.07 17.08
CA ASP A 44 -8.90 9.06 16.98
C ASP A 44 -9.54 7.76 17.50
N THR A 45 -8.72 6.76 17.79
CA THR A 45 -9.15 5.43 18.24
C THR A 45 -8.23 4.90 19.32
N ILE A 46 -8.83 4.43 20.43
CA ILE A 46 -8.13 3.79 21.54
C ILE A 46 -8.60 2.34 21.59
N GLN A 47 -7.66 1.40 21.52
CA GLN A 47 -7.94 -0.02 21.66
C GLN A 47 -7.40 -0.52 23.00
N ILE A 48 -8.26 -1.13 23.81
CA ILE A 48 -7.91 -1.68 25.13
C ILE A 48 -8.31 -3.16 25.15
N ALA A 49 -7.34 -4.03 25.39
CA ALA A 49 -7.60 -5.44 25.63
C ALA A 49 -7.79 -5.68 27.14
N GLN A 50 -8.88 -6.37 27.54
CA GLN A 50 -9.09 -6.87 28.89
C GLN A 50 -9.18 -8.38 28.86
N GLY A 51 -8.24 -9.07 29.51
CA GLY A 51 -8.19 -10.53 29.60
C GLY A 51 -7.50 -11.00 30.87
N LYS A 52 -7.87 -12.20 31.32
CA LYS A 52 -7.25 -12.87 32.50
C LYS A 52 -5.79 -13.26 32.23
N TYR A 53 -5.41 -13.32 30.98
CA TYR A 53 -4.05 -13.59 30.53
C TYR A 53 -3.68 -12.54 29.51
N SER A 54 -2.86 -11.60 29.90
CA SER A 54 -2.17 -10.71 28.97
C SER A 54 -1.08 -11.51 28.23
N VAL A 55 -1.50 -12.37 27.32
CA VAL A 55 -0.68 -12.67 26.14
C VAL A 55 -1.20 -11.74 25.05
N ALA A 56 -1.04 -10.45 25.30
CA ALA A 56 -1.06 -9.51 24.21
C ALA A 56 0.11 -9.93 23.33
N GLY A 57 -0.17 -10.57 22.20
CA GLY A 57 0.83 -10.84 21.18
C GLY A 57 1.57 -9.54 20.88
N GLN A 58 2.82 -9.62 20.51
CA GLN A 58 3.60 -8.44 20.13
C GLN A 58 2.85 -7.69 19.04
N LEU A 59 2.73 -6.37 19.19
CA LEU A 59 2.13 -5.53 18.16
C LEU A 59 3.16 -5.16 17.09
N LEU A 60 2.72 -5.11 15.86
CA LEU A 60 3.54 -4.62 14.76
C LEU A 60 3.76 -3.10 14.95
N PRO A 61 5.02 -2.60 15.02
CA PRO A 61 5.30 -1.21 15.35
C PRO A 61 5.02 -0.25 14.17
N GLU A 62 5.09 -0.73 12.94
CA GLU A 62 4.84 0.01 11.71
C GLU A 62 4.11 -0.86 10.70
N ASP A 63 3.58 -0.27 9.61
CA ASP A 63 3.01 -1.02 8.51
C ASP A 63 4.07 -1.90 7.86
N LEU A 64 3.69 -3.09 7.39
CA LEU A 64 4.42 -3.85 6.40
C LEU A 64 3.70 -3.73 5.07
N ALA A 65 4.40 -3.31 4.03
CA ALA A 65 3.83 -3.07 2.72
C ALA A 65 4.64 -3.75 1.61
N LEU A 66 3.92 -4.20 0.60
CA LEU A 66 4.46 -4.73 -0.65
C LEU A 66 4.75 -3.55 -1.58
N VAL A 67 5.95 -3.52 -2.16
CA VAL A 67 6.30 -2.58 -3.22
C VAL A 67 5.74 -3.11 -4.54
N LYS A 68 4.89 -2.34 -5.19
CA LYS A 68 4.19 -2.73 -6.42
C LYS A 68 4.26 -1.60 -7.44
N ASP A 69 4.62 -1.95 -8.66
CA ASP A 69 4.51 -1.01 -9.78
C ASP A 69 3.06 -0.97 -10.25
N ASP A 70 2.53 0.23 -10.47
CA ASP A 70 1.23 0.38 -11.10
C ASP A 70 1.32 0.30 -12.63
N MET A 71 0.17 0.32 -13.31
CA MET A 71 0.12 0.23 -14.77
C MET A 71 0.70 1.46 -15.47
N ALA A 72 0.83 2.58 -14.78
CA ALA A 72 1.44 3.81 -15.27
C ALA A 72 2.97 3.83 -15.09
N GLY A 73 3.53 2.83 -14.39
CA GLY A 73 4.96 2.73 -14.09
C GLY A 73 5.36 3.41 -12.78
N ASP A 74 4.39 3.92 -12.03
CA ASP A 74 4.61 4.46 -10.69
C ASP A 74 4.70 3.34 -9.67
N THR A 75 5.57 3.51 -8.68
CA THR A 75 5.73 2.54 -7.59
C THR A 75 4.82 2.92 -6.42
N LYS A 76 3.92 2.01 -6.05
CA LYS A 76 3.00 2.16 -4.92
C LYS A 76 3.28 1.15 -3.82
N LEU A 77 2.87 1.47 -2.60
CA LEU A 77 2.90 0.56 -1.47
C LEU A 77 1.51 -0.03 -1.24
N GLU A 78 1.41 -1.34 -1.31
CA GLU A 78 0.20 -2.07 -0.94
C GLU A 78 0.34 -2.62 0.48
N PRO A 79 -0.48 -2.17 1.47
CA PRO A 79 -0.39 -2.65 2.84
C PRO A 79 -0.62 -4.17 2.91
N ILE A 80 0.29 -4.89 3.59
CA ILE A 80 0.17 -6.31 3.92
C ILE A 80 -0.41 -6.45 5.32
N PHE A 81 0.24 -5.80 6.28
CA PHE A 81 -0.19 -5.69 7.67
C PHE A 81 -0.07 -4.23 8.12
N VAL A 82 -1.10 -3.72 8.76
CA VAL A 82 -1.08 -2.35 9.28
C VAL A 82 -0.44 -2.30 10.67
N LYS A 83 0.07 -1.16 11.05
CA LYS A 83 0.57 -0.84 12.39
C LYS A 83 -0.43 -1.30 13.46
N ASN A 84 0.10 -1.81 14.57
CA ASN A 84 -0.65 -2.38 15.68
C ASN A 84 -1.38 -3.71 15.35
N THR A 85 -1.11 -4.35 14.23
CA THR A 85 -1.55 -5.74 13.99
C THR A 85 -0.95 -6.64 15.08
N VAL A 86 -1.80 -7.46 15.71
CA VAL A 86 -1.39 -8.43 16.74
C VAL A 86 -0.68 -9.61 16.08
N LEU A 87 0.49 -9.96 16.56
CA LEU A 87 1.29 -11.09 16.07
C LEU A 87 1.03 -12.36 16.90
N PRO A 88 1.08 -13.56 16.29
CA PRO A 88 1.43 -13.81 14.89
C PRO A 88 0.28 -13.43 13.95
N ALA A 89 0.61 -13.06 12.72
CA ALA A 89 -0.39 -12.68 11.71
C ALA A 89 -0.08 -13.31 10.36
N ARG A 90 -1.14 -13.64 9.59
CA ARG A 90 -1.02 -14.24 8.27
C ARG A 90 -2.05 -13.63 7.32
N THR A 91 -1.62 -13.36 6.09
CA THR A 91 -2.50 -12.88 5.01
C THR A 91 -2.06 -13.40 3.65
N LYS A 92 -2.96 -13.32 2.68
CA LYS A 92 -2.70 -13.67 1.28
C LYS A 92 -3.00 -12.48 0.38
N LYS A 93 -2.20 -12.34 -0.67
CA LYS A 93 -2.36 -11.34 -1.72
C LYS A 93 -2.12 -12.01 -3.06
N THR A 94 -2.86 -11.63 -4.07
CA THR A 94 -2.60 -12.02 -5.45
C THR A 94 -2.04 -10.83 -6.20
N VAL A 95 -0.92 -11.00 -6.91
CA VAL A 95 -0.25 -9.96 -7.70
C VAL A 95 -0.04 -10.42 -9.13
N GLU A 96 -0.05 -9.49 -10.06
CA GLU A 96 0.26 -9.77 -11.46
C GLU A 96 1.75 -9.51 -11.74
N VAL A 97 2.34 -10.36 -12.58
CA VAL A 97 3.73 -10.22 -13.03
C VAL A 97 3.86 -9.03 -13.99
N SER A 98 4.74 -8.09 -13.68
CA SER A 98 4.95 -6.88 -14.49
C SER A 98 5.74 -7.10 -15.79
N LYS A 99 6.53 -8.18 -15.87
CA LYS A 99 7.33 -8.56 -17.05
C LYS A 99 7.34 -10.06 -17.26
N THR A 100 7.54 -10.50 -18.50
CA THR A 100 7.76 -11.92 -18.82
C THR A 100 9.12 -12.40 -18.29
N ILE A 101 9.16 -13.59 -17.68
CA ILE A 101 10.38 -14.27 -17.25
C ILE A 101 10.48 -15.56 -18.01
N VAL A 102 11.55 -15.71 -18.78
CA VAL A 102 11.81 -16.90 -19.61
C VAL A 102 12.33 -18.03 -18.73
N HIS A 103 11.78 -19.23 -18.89
CA HIS A 103 12.25 -20.44 -18.23
C HIS A 103 13.73 -20.69 -18.52
N GLY A 104 14.51 -21.00 -17.48
CA GLY A 104 15.94 -21.27 -17.58
C GLY A 104 16.82 -20.02 -17.76
N SER A 105 16.25 -18.82 -17.91
CA SER A 105 17.00 -17.57 -18.04
C SER A 105 17.50 -17.04 -16.69
N ASP A 106 18.39 -16.05 -16.77
CA ASP A 106 18.82 -15.25 -15.61
C ASP A 106 17.83 -14.13 -15.24
N ASP A 107 16.73 -14.02 -15.98
CA ASP A 107 15.66 -13.06 -15.66
C ASP A 107 15.08 -13.35 -14.28
N GLN A 108 14.75 -12.27 -13.57
CA GLN A 108 14.17 -12.37 -12.25
C GLN A 108 13.21 -11.22 -11.96
N ILE A 109 12.26 -11.46 -11.09
CA ILE A 109 11.47 -10.43 -10.40
C ILE A 109 11.72 -10.51 -8.90
N GLN A 110 11.60 -9.36 -8.25
CA GLN A 110 11.77 -9.24 -6.81
C GLN A 110 10.44 -8.80 -6.18
N ILE A 111 10.00 -9.54 -5.19
CA ILE A 111 8.87 -9.20 -4.35
C ILE A 111 9.45 -8.51 -3.13
N ILE A 112 9.37 -7.18 -3.09
CA ILE A 112 10.04 -6.35 -2.09
C ILE A 112 9.04 -6.00 -1.01
N VAL A 113 9.44 -6.19 0.27
CA VAL A 113 8.66 -5.78 1.43
C VAL A 113 9.40 -4.70 2.19
N VAL A 114 8.67 -3.66 2.58
CA VAL A 114 9.17 -2.52 3.35
C VAL A 114 8.38 -2.35 4.65
N GLU A 115 9.03 -1.78 5.67
CA GLU A 115 8.45 -1.40 6.97
C GLU A 115 8.42 0.12 7.07
N GLY A 116 7.26 0.68 7.39
CA GLY A 116 7.02 2.11 7.54
C GLY A 116 5.64 2.51 7.01
N PRO A 117 5.27 3.80 7.10
CA PRO A 117 3.96 4.29 6.64
C PRO A 117 3.68 3.91 5.19
N SER A 118 2.53 3.27 4.95
CA SER A 118 2.16 2.77 3.62
C SER A 118 1.73 3.87 2.64
N ASP A 119 1.53 5.09 3.11
CA ASP A 119 1.25 6.28 2.31
C ASP A 119 2.52 7.01 1.82
N ASN A 120 3.69 6.58 2.29
CA ASN A 120 4.98 7.08 1.82
C ASN A 120 5.41 6.42 0.51
N HIS A 121 6.37 7.06 -0.17
CA HIS A 121 7.10 6.37 -1.22
C HIS A 121 8.03 5.31 -0.61
N PHE A 122 8.23 4.16 -1.31
CA PHE A 122 9.00 3.03 -0.77
C PHE A 122 10.44 3.39 -0.34
N THR A 123 11.08 4.38 -0.98
CA THR A 123 12.42 4.85 -0.64
C THR A 123 12.51 5.52 0.73
N ALA A 124 11.38 5.98 1.28
CA ALA A 124 11.28 6.56 2.62
C ALA A 124 11.09 5.51 3.71
N ASN A 125 10.78 4.27 3.35
CA ASN A 125 10.55 3.16 4.26
C ASN A 125 11.78 2.27 4.38
N LYS A 126 11.83 1.48 5.46
CA LYS A 126 12.92 0.54 5.70
C LYS A 126 12.67 -0.74 4.89
N ARG A 127 13.60 -1.13 4.04
CA ARG A 127 13.55 -2.43 3.35
C ARG A 127 13.72 -3.56 4.38
N ILE A 128 12.76 -4.48 4.42
CA ILE A 128 12.84 -5.69 5.25
C ILE A 128 13.57 -6.78 4.50
N GLY A 129 13.21 -6.96 3.22
CA GLY A 129 13.83 -7.96 2.36
C GLY A 129 13.12 -8.09 1.02
N TYR A 130 13.55 -9.07 0.23
CA TYR A 130 12.93 -9.38 -1.06
C TYR A 130 12.97 -10.88 -1.35
N LEU A 131 11.89 -11.39 -1.91
CA LEU A 131 11.84 -12.74 -2.45
C LEU A 131 12.15 -12.68 -3.95
N VAL A 132 13.07 -13.50 -4.42
CA VAL A 132 13.44 -13.59 -5.84
C VAL A 132 12.70 -14.74 -6.50
N ILE A 133 12.00 -14.46 -7.60
CA ILE A 133 11.47 -15.44 -8.53
C ILE A 133 12.35 -15.39 -9.77
N SER A 134 13.17 -16.42 -9.99
CA SER A 134 14.14 -16.52 -11.08
C SER A 134 13.66 -17.47 -12.17
N GLY A 135 13.93 -17.15 -13.43
CA GLY A 135 13.66 -18.03 -14.56
C GLY A 135 14.29 -19.41 -14.44
N LYS A 136 15.45 -19.52 -13.77
CA LYS A 136 16.10 -20.81 -13.46
C LYS A 136 15.25 -21.72 -12.55
N GLY A 137 14.41 -21.12 -11.68
CA GLY A 137 13.50 -21.87 -10.79
C GLY A 137 12.17 -22.24 -11.43
N LEU A 138 11.84 -21.68 -12.58
CA LEU A 138 10.59 -21.92 -13.27
C LEU A 138 10.61 -23.23 -14.08
N LYS A 139 9.46 -23.88 -14.25
CA LYS A 139 9.27 -25.03 -15.14
C LYS A 139 8.80 -24.64 -16.54
N ARG A 140 8.31 -23.43 -16.73
CA ARG A 140 7.84 -22.82 -17.97
C ARG A 140 7.96 -21.31 -17.87
N ASP A 141 7.84 -20.62 -19.01
CA ASP A 141 7.84 -19.17 -19.03
C ASP A 141 6.71 -18.61 -18.16
N LEU A 142 7.02 -17.55 -17.43
CA LEU A 142 6.08 -16.79 -16.62
C LEU A 142 5.76 -15.50 -17.39
N MET A 143 4.59 -15.48 -18.02
CA MET A 143 4.18 -14.39 -18.89
C MET A 143 3.78 -13.15 -18.07
N ARG A 144 4.05 -11.97 -18.60
CA ARG A 144 3.51 -10.72 -18.05
C ARG A 144 1.99 -10.81 -17.88
N GLY A 145 1.48 -10.36 -16.73
CA GLY A 145 0.05 -10.40 -16.37
C GLY A 145 -0.39 -11.74 -15.76
N THR A 146 0.53 -12.72 -15.62
CA THR A 146 0.22 -13.94 -14.86
C THR A 146 0.07 -13.61 -13.38
N GLU A 147 -0.95 -14.16 -12.74
CA GLU A 147 -1.19 -14.01 -11.31
C GLU A 147 -0.26 -14.93 -10.50
N ILE A 148 0.27 -14.37 -9.41
CA ILE A 148 1.06 -15.08 -8.40
C ILE A 148 0.37 -14.89 -7.06
N ASP A 149 0.12 -15.99 -6.35
CA ASP A 149 -0.39 -15.97 -5.00
C ASP A 149 0.76 -15.82 -4.00
N LEU A 150 0.72 -14.75 -3.22
CA LEU A 150 1.67 -14.46 -2.16
C LEU A 150 1.03 -14.75 -0.81
N THR A 151 1.72 -15.52 0.02
CA THR A 151 1.36 -15.69 1.43
C THR A 151 2.41 -14.98 2.28
N PHE A 152 1.94 -14.14 3.19
CA PHE A 152 2.76 -13.42 4.16
C PHE A 152 2.39 -13.90 5.55
N GLU A 153 3.41 -14.23 6.35
CA GLU A 153 3.23 -14.67 7.74
C GLU A 153 4.29 -13.98 8.61
N VAL A 154 3.84 -13.32 9.68
CA VAL A 154 4.72 -12.69 10.66
C VAL A 154 4.60 -13.45 11.97
N SER A 155 5.74 -13.96 12.47
CA SER A 155 5.82 -14.68 13.74
C SER A 155 5.69 -13.73 14.95
N GLU A 156 5.56 -14.31 16.15
CA GLU A 156 5.65 -13.55 17.40
C GLU A 156 6.99 -12.81 17.55
N SER A 157 8.08 -13.38 17.01
CA SER A 157 9.42 -12.77 17.00
C SER A 157 9.58 -11.70 15.91
N ARG A 158 8.51 -11.42 15.14
CA ARG A 158 8.51 -10.50 13.99
C ARG A 158 9.28 -11.00 12.77
N ASP A 159 9.62 -12.29 12.70
CA ASP A 159 10.17 -12.85 11.48
C ASP A 159 9.08 -12.89 10.41
N LEU A 160 9.35 -12.29 9.25
CA LEU A 160 8.45 -12.27 8.11
C LEU A 160 8.80 -13.41 7.17
N THR A 161 7.87 -14.33 6.96
CA THR A 161 7.93 -15.35 5.91
C THR A 161 7.11 -14.91 4.72
N VAL A 162 7.72 -14.92 3.53
CA VAL A 162 7.04 -14.67 2.26
C VAL A 162 7.13 -15.93 1.40
N GLN A 163 5.98 -16.41 0.94
CA GLN A 163 5.85 -17.55 0.04
C GLN A 163 5.14 -17.09 -1.23
N ALA A 164 5.67 -17.47 -2.39
CA ALA A 164 5.07 -17.18 -3.69
C ALA A 164 4.74 -18.48 -4.42
N PHE A 165 3.50 -18.64 -4.82
CA PHE A 165 3.00 -19.77 -5.59
C PHE A 165 2.72 -19.30 -7.02
N VAL A 166 3.55 -19.77 -7.92
CA VAL A 166 3.41 -19.50 -9.35
C VAL A 166 2.50 -20.55 -9.95
N ASN A 167 1.18 -20.36 -9.81
CA ASN A 167 0.15 -21.25 -10.31
C ASN A 167 0.08 -22.67 -9.65
N PRO A 168 -1.09 -23.39 -9.65
CA PRO A 168 -1.30 -24.66 -8.94
C PRO A 168 -0.33 -25.79 -9.29
N SER A 169 0.35 -25.71 -10.45
CA SER A 169 1.33 -26.71 -10.91
C SER A 169 2.77 -26.16 -10.94
N GLY A 170 2.97 -24.93 -10.48
CA GLY A 170 4.25 -24.24 -10.55
C GLY A 170 5.13 -24.47 -9.31
N PRO A 171 6.37 -23.99 -9.35
CA PRO A 171 7.25 -24.01 -8.19
C PRO A 171 6.77 -23.07 -7.10
N GLU A 172 7.06 -23.43 -5.87
CA GLU A 172 6.94 -22.57 -4.69
C GLU A 172 8.29 -21.89 -4.43
N PHE A 173 8.24 -20.59 -4.19
CA PHE A 173 9.39 -19.81 -3.71
C PHE A 173 9.10 -19.35 -2.29
N SER A 174 10.09 -19.47 -1.41
CA SER A 174 9.92 -19.06 0.00
C SER A 174 11.17 -18.38 0.52
N GLN A 175 10.98 -17.34 1.32
CA GLN A 175 12.05 -16.62 1.99
C GLN A 175 11.59 -16.16 3.38
N VAL A 176 12.50 -16.25 4.36
CA VAL A 176 12.28 -15.74 5.71
C VAL A 176 13.18 -14.53 5.95
N PHE A 177 12.61 -13.46 6.46
CA PHE A 177 13.30 -12.22 6.80
C PHE A 177 13.22 -11.97 8.30
N THR A 178 14.36 -11.75 8.93
CA THR A 178 14.46 -11.42 10.35
C THR A 178 14.62 -9.91 10.52
N PRO A 179 13.80 -9.23 11.34
CA PRO A 179 13.80 -7.77 11.45
C PRO A 179 15.13 -7.16 11.90
N THR A 180 15.92 -7.93 12.63
CA THR A 180 17.25 -7.52 13.13
C THR A 180 18.32 -7.54 12.05
N ARG A 181 18.09 -8.28 10.96
CA ARG A 181 19.03 -8.37 9.85
C ARG A 181 18.60 -7.45 8.71
N ARG A 182 19.20 -6.28 8.64
CA ARG A 182 19.04 -5.36 7.51
C ARG A 182 19.78 -5.95 6.30
N ASP A 183 19.09 -6.09 5.19
CA ASP A 183 19.71 -6.42 3.90
C ASP A 183 19.65 -5.19 3.00
N VAL A 184 20.78 -4.50 2.88
CA VAL A 184 20.95 -3.28 2.09
C VAL A 184 22.09 -3.49 1.09
N PRO A 185 21.83 -4.17 -0.06
CA PRO A 185 22.86 -4.33 -1.09
C PRO A 185 23.32 -2.95 -1.60
N ALA A 186 24.64 -2.76 -1.73
CA ALA A 186 25.20 -1.48 -2.15
C ALA A 186 24.66 -0.99 -3.49
N ALA A 187 24.54 -1.89 -4.48
CA ALA A 187 23.98 -1.58 -5.79
C ALA A 187 22.51 -1.12 -5.72
N THR A 188 21.71 -1.79 -4.88
CA THR A 188 20.30 -1.41 -4.67
C THR A 188 20.19 -0.04 -3.99
N LEU A 189 21.03 0.23 -2.99
CA LEU A 189 21.05 1.53 -2.32
C LEU A 189 21.41 2.65 -3.29
N ALA A 190 22.44 2.45 -4.13
CA ALA A 190 22.85 3.42 -5.14
C ALA A 190 21.72 3.71 -6.15
N GLU A 191 21.00 2.66 -6.59
CA GLU A 191 19.87 2.81 -7.49
C GLU A 191 18.68 3.54 -6.82
N GLU A 192 18.35 3.21 -5.58
CA GLU A 192 17.30 3.92 -4.83
C GLU A 192 17.64 5.39 -4.60
N VAL A 193 18.91 5.73 -4.37
CA VAL A 193 19.37 7.12 -4.26
C VAL A 193 19.24 7.83 -5.61
N ARG A 194 19.57 7.17 -6.71
CA ARG A 194 19.38 7.72 -8.06
C ARG A 194 17.89 8.00 -8.34
N MET A 195 17.02 7.03 -8.05
CA MET A 195 15.57 7.18 -8.20
C MET A 195 15.02 8.35 -7.35
N LEU A 196 15.50 8.49 -6.12
CA LEU A 196 15.13 9.60 -5.26
C LEU A 196 15.55 10.95 -5.86
N GLY A 197 16.72 10.99 -6.52
CA GLY A 197 17.20 12.17 -7.24
C GLY A 197 16.31 12.56 -8.41
N THR A 198 15.98 11.60 -9.26
CA THR A 198 15.07 11.82 -10.39
C THR A 198 13.72 12.34 -9.91
N ARG A 199 13.14 11.70 -8.89
CA ARG A 199 11.86 12.11 -8.32
C ARG A 199 11.91 13.52 -7.71
N LEU A 200 13.01 13.88 -7.04
CA LEU A 200 13.16 15.23 -6.46
C LEU A 200 13.15 16.31 -7.55
N GLU A 201 13.83 16.07 -8.67
CA GLU A 201 13.84 17.01 -9.80
C GLU A 201 12.46 17.09 -10.48
N GLU A 202 11.74 15.98 -10.63
CA GLU A 202 10.38 15.94 -11.17
C GLU A 202 9.40 16.73 -10.29
N GLU A 203 9.41 16.50 -8.97
CA GLU A 203 8.54 17.20 -8.03
C GLU A 203 8.89 18.71 -7.95
N LYS A 204 10.17 19.04 -8.09
CA LYS A 204 10.62 20.44 -8.17
C LYS A 204 10.11 21.11 -9.44
N ALA A 205 10.24 20.45 -10.60
CA ALA A 205 9.75 20.98 -11.87
C ALA A 205 8.22 21.21 -11.83
N GLU A 206 7.48 20.28 -11.23
CA GLU A 206 6.04 20.42 -11.08
C GLU A 206 5.66 21.50 -10.06
N ALA A 207 6.40 21.61 -8.94
CA ALA A 207 6.19 22.69 -7.97
C ALA A 207 6.44 24.07 -8.60
N LEU A 208 7.44 24.16 -9.47
CA LEU A 208 7.73 25.39 -10.24
C LEU A 208 6.61 25.70 -11.23
N ALA A 209 6.13 24.71 -11.98
CA ALA A 209 5.03 24.87 -12.94
C ALA A 209 3.71 25.25 -12.25
N SER A 210 3.54 24.87 -10.98
CA SER A 210 2.37 25.19 -10.15
C SER A 210 2.58 26.45 -9.28
N GLU A 211 3.65 27.24 -9.52
CA GLU A 211 4.00 28.46 -8.80
C GLU A 211 4.13 28.30 -7.26
N ARG A 212 4.48 27.07 -6.81
CA ARG A 212 4.69 26.77 -5.37
C ARG A 212 6.12 27.02 -4.95
N PHE A 213 6.56 28.28 -4.97
CA PHE A 213 7.96 28.68 -4.78
C PHE A 213 8.52 28.27 -3.41
N GLU A 214 7.73 28.31 -2.33
CA GLU A 214 8.16 27.84 -1.01
C GLU A 214 8.54 26.35 -1.03
N VAL A 215 7.79 25.52 -1.74
CA VAL A 215 8.10 24.09 -1.90
C VAL A 215 9.36 23.92 -2.72
N VAL A 216 9.56 24.70 -3.79
CA VAL A 216 10.77 24.69 -4.61
C VAL A 216 12.00 25.01 -3.74
N ASP A 217 11.95 26.05 -2.92
CA ASP A 217 13.04 26.44 -2.03
C ASP A 217 13.41 25.35 -1.01
N HIS A 218 12.40 24.60 -0.51
CA HIS A 218 12.65 23.49 0.40
C HIS A 218 13.22 22.26 -0.33
N LEU A 219 12.71 21.94 -1.52
CA LEU A 219 13.27 20.86 -2.35
C LEU A 219 14.71 21.15 -2.75
N ASP A 220 15.06 22.41 -3.06
CA ASP A 220 16.43 22.83 -3.36
C ASP A 220 17.40 22.59 -2.21
N LYS A 221 16.96 22.74 -0.97
CA LYS A 221 17.79 22.43 0.20
C LYS A 221 18.10 20.94 0.34
N LEU A 222 17.29 20.06 -0.26
CA LEU A 222 17.54 18.61 -0.25
C LEU A 222 18.52 18.17 -1.35
N LEU A 223 18.78 19.02 -2.36
CA LEU A 223 19.68 18.66 -3.48
C LEU A 223 21.12 18.44 -3.04
N ALA A 224 21.66 19.29 -2.17
CA ALA A 224 23.05 19.18 -1.73
C ALA A 224 23.32 17.89 -0.95
N PRO A 225 22.54 17.57 0.13
CA PRO A 225 22.72 16.33 0.86
C PRO A 225 22.44 15.09 0.00
N LEU A 226 21.55 15.19 -1.00
CA LEU A 226 21.28 14.09 -1.92
C LEU A 226 22.42 13.83 -2.90
N LYS A 227 23.08 14.89 -3.41
CA LYS A 227 24.26 14.76 -4.25
C LYS A 227 25.44 14.12 -3.51
N GLU A 228 25.68 14.53 -2.26
CA GLU A 228 26.69 13.88 -1.41
C GLU A 228 26.37 12.40 -1.21
N LEU A 229 25.13 12.09 -0.87
CA LEU A 229 24.67 10.72 -0.70
C LEU A 229 24.82 9.88 -1.96
N HIS A 230 24.57 10.47 -3.14
CA HIS A 230 24.75 9.80 -4.43
C HIS A 230 26.21 9.41 -4.66
N VAL A 231 27.14 10.33 -4.40
CA VAL A 231 28.59 10.07 -4.52
C VAL A 231 29.02 8.98 -3.53
N GLU A 232 28.65 9.12 -2.25
CA GLU A 232 29.03 8.16 -1.22
C GLU A 232 28.45 6.76 -1.47
N SER A 233 27.18 6.66 -1.90
CA SER A 233 26.57 5.37 -2.22
C SER A 233 27.17 4.70 -3.45
N GLY A 234 27.63 5.47 -4.44
CA GLY A 234 28.35 4.97 -5.61
C GLY A 234 29.77 4.48 -5.33
N LEU A 235 30.36 4.90 -4.22
CA LEU A 235 31.70 4.46 -3.79
C LEU A 235 31.67 3.22 -2.89
N LEU A 236 30.49 2.75 -2.46
CA LEU A 236 30.38 1.53 -1.66
C LEU A 236 30.82 0.31 -2.46
N ALA A 237 31.69 -0.50 -1.89
CA ALA A 237 32.02 -1.79 -2.44
C ALA A 237 30.81 -2.74 -2.38
N ALA A 238 30.67 -3.63 -3.37
CA ALA A 238 29.56 -4.57 -3.43
C ALA A 238 29.49 -5.51 -2.22
N ASP A 239 30.66 -5.79 -1.63
CA ASP A 239 30.87 -6.65 -0.46
C ASP A 239 31.09 -5.87 0.84
N ASP A 240 30.74 -4.57 0.86
CA ASP A 240 30.88 -3.75 2.07
C ASP A 240 30.06 -4.35 3.22
N VAL A 241 30.75 -4.72 4.28
CA VAL A 241 30.19 -5.30 5.52
C VAL A 241 30.14 -4.29 6.66
N THR A 242 30.53 -3.03 6.38
CA THR A 242 30.57 -1.97 7.41
C THR A 242 29.18 -1.38 7.66
N ASP A 243 29.06 -0.66 8.77
CA ASP A 243 27.84 0.09 9.09
C ASP A 243 27.59 1.29 8.17
N SER A 244 28.54 1.59 7.27
CA SER A 244 28.45 2.74 6.35
C SER A 244 27.21 2.68 5.49
N ARG A 245 26.90 1.51 4.90
CA ARG A 245 25.70 1.29 4.08
C ARG A 245 24.41 1.55 4.85
N TYR A 246 24.34 1.20 6.14
CA TYR A 246 23.17 1.46 6.98
C TYR A 246 22.99 2.94 7.28
N LYS A 247 24.11 3.67 7.51
CA LYS A 247 24.08 5.12 7.70
C LYS A 247 23.61 5.84 6.43
N LEU A 248 24.07 5.39 5.26
CA LEU A 248 23.66 5.96 3.98
C LEU A 248 22.17 5.66 3.70
N GLU A 249 21.71 4.45 4.02
CA GLU A 249 20.28 4.12 3.91
C GLU A 249 19.43 5.01 4.83
N ASP A 250 19.84 5.23 6.08
CA ASP A 250 19.14 6.09 7.01
C ASP A 250 19.11 7.56 6.53
N ARG A 251 20.21 8.06 5.94
CA ARG A 251 20.25 9.39 5.31
C ARG A 251 19.30 9.47 4.11
N LYS A 252 19.30 8.45 3.24
CA LYS A 252 18.36 8.35 2.10
C LYS A 252 16.91 8.44 2.58
N ARG A 253 16.56 7.62 3.58
CA ARG A 253 15.21 7.60 4.14
C ARG A 253 14.81 8.96 4.71
N LYS A 254 15.70 9.63 5.43
CA LYS A 254 15.45 10.96 5.98
C LYS A 254 15.14 11.98 4.88
N ILE A 255 15.95 12.03 3.83
CA ILE A 255 15.73 12.93 2.67
C ILE A 255 14.37 12.60 2.00
N ALA A 256 14.08 11.31 1.78
CA ALA A 256 12.82 10.89 1.18
C ALA A 256 11.60 11.23 2.05
N GLN A 257 11.71 11.13 3.37
CA GLN A 257 10.66 11.51 4.31
C GLN A 257 10.41 13.02 4.30
N GLU A 258 11.46 13.82 4.32
CA GLU A 258 11.37 15.29 4.23
C GLU A 258 10.71 15.70 2.91
N MET A 259 11.14 15.13 1.79
CA MET A 259 10.52 15.35 0.48
C MET A 259 9.03 14.97 0.47
N ASN A 260 8.69 13.79 0.98
CA ASN A 260 7.29 13.33 1.06
C ASN A 260 6.43 14.27 1.91
N GLY A 261 6.96 14.81 3.01
CA GLY A 261 6.28 15.80 3.83
C GLY A 261 5.92 17.07 3.05
N LEU A 262 6.81 17.53 2.15
CA LEU A 262 6.58 18.72 1.32
C LEU A 262 5.51 18.51 0.23
N ILE A 263 5.39 17.27 -0.27
CA ILE A 263 4.46 16.94 -1.38
C ILE A 263 3.15 16.30 -0.90
N ALA A 264 3.04 15.92 0.37
CA ALA A 264 1.87 15.21 0.92
C ALA A 264 0.56 15.98 0.70
N GLY A 265 0.57 17.30 0.85
CA GLY A 265 -0.60 18.13 0.62
C GLY A 265 -1.16 18.03 -0.81
N LYS A 266 -0.28 17.91 -1.81
CA LYS A 266 -0.64 17.71 -3.21
C LYS A 266 -1.30 16.34 -3.44
N LYS A 267 -0.73 15.27 -2.87
CA LYS A 267 -1.31 13.93 -2.97
C LYS A 267 -2.74 13.92 -2.43
N VAL A 268 -2.95 14.53 -1.26
CA VAL A 268 -4.29 14.66 -0.66
C VAL A 268 -5.24 15.44 -1.57
N GLU A 269 -4.80 16.56 -2.16
CA GLU A 269 -5.66 17.36 -3.04
C GLU A 269 -6.02 16.62 -4.33
N ARG A 270 -5.06 15.93 -4.94
CA ARG A 270 -5.31 15.05 -6.10
C ARG A 270 -6.34 13.98 -5.76
N LEU A 271 -6.16 13.29 -4.64
CA LEU A 271 -7.09 12.24 -4.19
C LEU A 271 -8.48 12.78 -3.87
N ARG A 272 -8.58 14.01 -3.37
CA ARG A 272 -9.89 14.68 -3.19
C ARG A 272 -10.58 14.92 -4.53
N GLY A 273 -9.83 15.32 -5.57
CA GLY A 273 -10.32 15.44 -6.94
C GLY A 273 -10.82 14.10 -7.48
N GLU A 274 -9.98 13.08 -7.43
CA GLU A 274 -10.27 11.72 -7.86
C GLU A 274 -11.52 11.13 -7.15
N TYR A 275 -11.63 11.34 -5.84
CA TYR A 275 -12.83 10.94 -5.09
C TYR A 275 -14.10 11.62 -5.62
N ARG A 276 -14.08 12.94 -5.90
CA ARG A 276 -15.24 13.66 -6.42
C ARG A 276 -15.69 13.12 -7.77
N GLU A 277 -14.73 12.95 -8.70
CA GLU A 277 -14.99 12.40 -10.04
C GLU A 277 -15.54 10.96 -9.96
N THR A 278 -14.90 10.12 -9.15
CA THR A 278 -15.35 8.73 -8.95
C THR A 278 -16.74 8.69 -8.31
N LYS A 279 -17.01 9.54 -7.31
CA LYS A 279 -18.34 9.63 -6.68
C LYS A 279 -19.41 10.00 -7.68
N GLU A 280 -19.18 10.99 -8.54
CA GLU A 280 -20.13 11.41 -9.58
C GLU A 280 -20.41 10.25 -10.55
N ARG A 281 -19.36 9.60 -11.07
CA ARG A 281 -19.47 8.45 -11.96
C ARG A 281 -20.26 7.31 -11.33
N VAL A 282 -19.91 6.91 -10.09
CA VAL A 282 -20.56 5.81 -9.38
C VAL A 282 -21.98 6.15 -9.01
N THR A 283 -22.28 7.40 -8.65
CA THR A 283 -23.65 7.85 -8.38
C THR A 283 -24.53 7.70 -9.62
N ALA A 284 -24.04 8.03 -10.80
CA ALA A 284 -24.78 7.83 -12.04
C ALA A 284 -25.07 6.34 -12.28
N ILE A 285 -24.05 5.47 -12.18
CA ILE A 285 -24.18 4.02 -12.36
C ILE A 285 -25.15 3.41 -11.34
N VAL A 286 -25.08 3.79 -10.07
CA VAL A 286 -25.97 3.30 -8.99
C VAL A 286 -27.41 3.76 -9.23
N THR A 287 -27.60 4.99 -9.72
CA THR A 287 -28.92 5.53 -10.02
C THR A 287 -29.59 4.77 -11.16
N GLU A 288 -28.82 4.45 -12.21
CA GLU A 288 -29.33 3.78 -13.40
C GLU A 288 -29.57 2.26 -13.17
N SER A 289 -28.57 1.58 -12.56
CA SER A 289 -28.53 0.10 -12.53
C SER A 289 -28.30 -0.49 -11.14
N GLY A 290 -28.21 0.33 -10.09
CA GLY A 290 -27.92 -0.11 -8.72
C GLY A 290 -29.12 -0.71 -8.01
N ASN A 291 -28.87 -1.76 -7.20
CA ASN A 291 -29.86 -2.32 -6.28
C ASN A 291 -29.87 -1.58 -4.92
N ASP A 292 -30.80 -1.96 -4.02
CA ASP A 292 -30.95 -1.31 -2.73
C ASP A 292 -29.73 -1.46 -1.81
N GLN A 293 -28.96 -2.54 -1.96
CA GLN A 293 -27.74 -2.75 -1.18
C GLN A 293 -26.64 -1.77 -1.64
N GLU A 294 -26.44 -1.62 -2.93
CA GLU A 294 -25.45 -0.72 -3.52
C GLU A 294 -25.78 0.74 -3.28
N ARG A 295 -27.06 1.09 -3.32
CA ARG A 295 -27.55 2.43 -2.92
C ARG A 295 -27.24 2.72 -1.46
N ARG A 296 -27.44 1.76 -0.55
CA ARG A 296 -27.06 1.92 0.86
C ARG A 296 -25.56 2.06 1.05
N GLN A 297 -24.74 1.23 0.38
CA GLN A 297 -23.28 1.32 0.45
C GLN A 297 -22.77 2.68 -0.03
N LEU A 298 -23.28 3.18 -1.16
CA LEU A 298 -22.95 4.54 -1.64
C LEU A 298 -23.32 5.60 -0.63
N HIS A 299 -24.54 5.51 -0.07
CA HIS A 299 -25.02 6.46 0.94
C HIS A 299 -24.13 6.46 2.19
N GLU A 300 -23.68 5.30 2.67
CA GLU A 300 -22.78 5.18 3.83
C GLU A 300 -21.43 5.84 3.58
N ILE A 301 -20.85 5.69 2.38
CA ILE A 301 -19.59 6.34 2.01
C ILE A 301 -19.78 7.87 1.99
N VAL A 302 -20.82 8.34 1.31
CA VAL A 302 -21.12 9.78 1.19
C VAL A 302 -21.45 10.41 2.54
N ALA A 303 -22.17 9.71 3.42
CA ALA A 303 -22.46 10.20 4.77
C ALA A 303 -21.21 10.42 5.63
N ARG A 304 -20.12 9.71 5.32
CA ARG A 304 -18.83 9.82 6.03
C ARG A 304 -17.77 10.64 5.28
N GLU A 305 -18.12 11.22 4.11
CA GLU A 305 -17.12 11.89 3.25
C GLU A 305 -16.39 13.03 3.96
N HIS A 306 -17.06 13.79 4.82
CA HIS A 306 -16.45 14.87 5.57
C HIS A 306 -15.32 14.39 6.51
N THR A 307 -15.39 13.16 7.01
CA THR A 307 -14.39 12.64 7.97
C THR A 307 -13.07 12.30 7.28
N PHE A 308 -13.10 11.73 6.10
CA PHE A 308 -11.87 11.37 5.37
C PHE A 308 -11.39 12.49 4.45
N LEU A 309 -12.28 13.30 3.85
CA LEU A 309 -11.87 14.45 3.03
C LEU A 309 -11.20 15.56 3.84
N ASN A 310 -11.61 15.76 5.11
CA ASN A 310 -10.95 16.72 6.00
C ASN A 310 -9.71 16.14 6.70
N SER A 311 -9.47 14.84 6.56
CA SER A 311 -8.22 14.25 7.05
C SER A 311 -7.08 14.55 6.07
N ASN A 312 -5.88 14.80 6.58
CA ASN A 312 -4.68 14.90 5.74
C ASN A 312 -4.04 13.51 5.48
N ASN A 313 -4.83 12.45 5.65
CA ASN A 313 -4.35 11.08 5.44
C ASN A 313 -4.80 10.59 4.06
N PRO A 314 -3.88 10.47 3.08
CA PRO A 314 -4.19 10.03 1.73
C PRO A 314 -4.79 8.62 1.68
N SER A 315 -4.34 7.69 2.54
CA SER A 315 -4.84 6.31 2.54
C SER A 315 -6.33 6.19 2.88
N LYS A 316 -6.88 7.11 3.69
CA LYS A 316 -8.32 7.13 3.98
C LYS A 316 -9.14 7.54 2.75
N ILE A 317 -8.62 8.45 1.94
CA ILE A 317 -9.28 8.90 0.72
C ILE A 317 -9.17 7.82 -0.36
N GLU A 318 -8.00 7.23 -0.54
CA GLU A 318 -7.77 6.09 -1.46
C GLU A 318 -8.73 4.93 -1.12
N ALA A 319 -8.86 4.55 0.14
CA ALA A 319 -9.78 3.49 0.55
C ALA A 319 -11.25 3.81 0.21
N ALA A 320 -11.65 5.09 0.25
CA ALA A 320 -12.99 5.51 -0.16
C ALA A 320 -13.17 5.44 -1.68
N VAL A 321 -12.17 5.82 -2.47
CA VAL A 321 -12.15 5.67 -3.93
C VAL A 321 -12.27 4.19 -4.32
N ASP A 322 -11.43 3.34 -3.75
CA ASP A 322 -11.45 1.88 -3.97
C ASP A 322 -12.81 1.25 -3.62
N HIS A 323 -13.48 1.79 -2.60
CA HIS A 323 -14.80 1.28 -2.22
C HIS A 323 -15.87 1.70 -3.22
N LEU A 324 -15.82 2.93 -3.73
CA LEU A 324 -16.68 3.39 -4.81
C LEU A 324 -16.48 2.58 -6.09
N ASP A 325 -15.23 2.33 -6.47
CA ASP A 325 -14.91 1.53 -7.64
C ASP A 325 -15.39 0.08 -7.52
N ARG A 326 -15.30 -0.51 -6.34
CA ARG A 326 -15.89 -1.85 -6.07
C ARG A 326 -17.40 -1.88 -6.27
N ILE A 327 -18.13 -0.85 -5.80
CA ILE A 327 -19.58 -0.75 -6.04
C ILE A 327 -19.87 -0.67 -7.55
N SER A 328 -19.17 0.21 -8.26
CA SER A 328 -19.28 0.36 -9.70
C SER A 328 -19.03 -0.98 -10.42
N PHE A 329 -17.94 -1.65 -10.08
CA PHE A 329 -17.58 -2.93 -10.69
C PHE A 329 -18.62 -4.05 -10.42
N GLN A 330 -19.19 -4.11 -9.21
CA GLN A 330 -20.25 -5.06 -8.88
C GLN A 330 -21.49 -4.85 -9.74
N ILE A 331 -21.86 -3.61 -10.05
CA ILE A 331 -22.99 -3.27 -10.91
C ILE A 331 -22.68 -3.63 -12.37
N LEU A 332 -21.52 -3.16 -12.87
CA LEU A 332 -21.11 -3.36 -14.26
C LEU A 332 -20.99 -4.84 -14.62
N ARG A 333 -20.52 -5.69 -13.71
CA ARG A 333 -20.44 -7.14 -13.92
C ARG A 333 -21.79 -7.81 -14.22
N ARG A 334 -22.90 -7.11 -14.06
CA ARG A 334 -24.26 -7.62 -14.37
C ARG A 334 -24.80 -7.08 -15.70
N THR A 335 -24.11 -6.12 -16.30
CA THR A 335 -24.53 -5.54 -17.57
C THR A 335 -23.98 -6.37 -18.74
N PRO A 336 -24.83 -6.72 -19.72
CA PRO A 336 -24.39 -7.52 -20.88
C PRO A 336 -23.23 -6.88 -21.64
N GLU A 337 -23.26 -5.56 -21.82
CA GLU A 337 -22.24 -4.79 -22.54
C GLU A 337 -20.88 -4.93 -21.87
N PHE A 338 -20.83 -4.83 -20.56
CA PHE A 338 -19.59 -5.00 -19.78
C PHE A 338 -19.08 -6.44 -19.87
N LEU A 339 -19.98 -7.43 -19.74
CA LEU A 339 -19.61 -8.84 -19.82
C LEU A 339 -19.04 -9.20 -21.19
N ILE A 340 -19.62 -8.66 -22.27
CA ILE A 340 -19.11 -8.86 -23.64
C ILE A 340 -17.72 -8.21 -23.77
N GLY A 341 -17.54 -6.97 -23.34
CA GLY A 341 -16.25 -6.29 -23.37
C GLY A 341 -15.19 -6.99 -22.53
N TRP A 342 -15.55 -7.45 -21.33
CA TRP A 342 -14.67 -8.23 -20.47
C TRP A 342 -14.28 -9.56 -21.09
N PHE A 343 -15.23 -10.26 -21.69
CA PHE A 343 -14.96 -11.50 -22.40
C PHE A 343 -14.00 -11.29 -23.58
N GLN A 344 -14.18 -10.21 -24.36
CA GLN A 344 -13.26 -9.86 -25.44
C GLN A 344 -11.84 -9.57 -24.91
N HIS A 345 -11.72 -8.83 -23.81
CA HIS A 345 -10.44 -8.56 -23.16
C HIS A 345 -9.76 -9.86 -22.67
N LEU A 346 -10.51 -10.80 -22.11
CA LEU A 346 -9.97 -12.11 -21.71
C LEU A 346 -9.52 -12.95 -22.92
N LEU A 347 -10.22 -12.83 -24.06
CA LEU A 347 -9.81 -13.48 -25.31
C LEU A 347 -8.43 -12.97 -25.79
N GLU A 348 -8.18 -11.67 -25.71
CA GLU A 348 -6.89 -11.09 -26.06
C GLU A 348 -5.78 -11.56 -25.12
N LYS A 349 -6.09 -11.77 -23.84
CA LYS A 349 -5.16 -12.26 -22.82
C LYS A 349 -5.15 -13.78 -22.65
N ARG A 350 -5.75 -14.55 -23.57
CA ARG A 350 -5.92 -16.01 -23.41
C ARG A 350 -4.62 -16.77 -23.11
N GLU A 351 -3.47 -16.29 -23.64
CA GLU A 351 -2.16 -16.92 -23.44
C GLU A 351 -1.62 -16.74 -22.01
N MET A 352 -2.16 -15.76 -21.29
CA MET A 352 -1.79 -15.45 -19.89
C MET A 352 -2.64 -16.24 -18.88
N LEU A 353 -3.71 -16.91 -19.32
CA LEU A 353 -4.60 -17.63 -18.44
C LEU A 353 -3.93 -18.90 -17.89
N ASN A 354 -4.13 -19.16 -16.62
CA ASN A 354 -3.43 -20.20 -15.87
C ASN A 354 -3.74 -21.62 -16.33
N ASP A 355 -4.99 -21.92 -16.68
CA ASP A 355 -5.45 -23.22 -17.21
C ASP A 355 -5.90 -23.04 -18.66
N GLN A 356 -4.99 -23.32 -19.60
CA GLN A 356 -5.23 -23.16 -21.04
C GLN A 356 -6.34 -24.08 -21.56
N LEU A 357 -6.49 -25.27 -20.99
CA LEU A 357 -7.52 -26.23 -21.42
C LEU A 357 -8.91 -25.78 -20.97
N GLN A 358 -9.03 -25.38 -19.70
CA GLN A 358 -10.27 -24.87 -19.15
C GLN A 358 -10.64 -23.53 -19.81
N ALA A 359 -9.65 -22.64 -20.01
CA ALA A 359 -9.85 -21.39 -20.72
C ALA A 359 -10.39 -21.60 -22.13
N LYS A 360 -9.82 -22.52 -22.90
CA LYS A 360 -10.30 -22.87 -24.24
C LYS A 360 -11.76 -23.34 -24.20
N ASN A 361 -12.09 -24.26 -23.28
CA ASN A 361 -13.46 -24.79 -23.17
C ASN A 361 -14.48 -23.68 -22.82
N LEU A 362 -14.13 -22.78 -21.91
CA LEU A 362 -14.99 -21.64 -21.53
C LEU A 362 -15.13 -20.62 -22.67
N ILE A 363 -14.05 -20.34 -23.39
CA ILE A 363 -14.07 -19.46 -24.57
C ILE A 363 -14.96 -20.03 -25.66
N ASP A 364 -14.84 -21.33 -25.97
CA ASP A 364 -15.65 -21.98 -26.99
C ASP A 364 -17.15 -22.07 -26.59
N ALA A 365 -17.43 -22.12 -25.28
CA ALA A 365 -18.80 -22.02 -24.77
C ALA A 365 -19.36 -20.60 -24.86
N GLY A 366 -18.53 -19.55 -24.54
CA GLY A 366 -18.96 -18.16 -24.57
C GLY A 366 -19.08 -17.54 -25.97
N LYS A 367 -18.58 -18.21 -27.02
CA LYS A 367 -18.73 -17.81 -28.42
C LYS A 367 -20.03 -18.30 -29.07
N LYS A 368 -20.72 -19.23 -28.42
CA LYS A 368 -22.05 -19.75 -28.85
C LYS A 368 -23.15 -18.84 -28.36
#